data_cf70c643d3a47d811123a4f5b6aa4f11
#
_entry.id   cf70c643d3a47d811123a4f5b6aa4f11
#
_cell.length_a   1.000
_cell.length_b   1.000
_cell.length_c   1.000
_cell.angle_alpha   90.00
_cell.angle_beta   90.00
_cell.angle_gamma   90.00
#
_symmetry.space_group_name_H-M   'P 1'
#
loop_
_entity.id
_entity.type
_entity.pdbx_description
1 polymer ?
#
loop_
_entity_poly.entity_id
_entity_poly.type
_entity_poly.pdbx_seq_one_letter_code
_entity_poly.pdbx_strand_id
1 'polypeptide(L)'
;MSRAINLEAAASVTQLSKRTLWRRLSEGQITRQANDEEGRTMITFEDLVPELCIPMGQEDHDLVIEAAAGDAGAQTDLALLFLDAGKPGVGQFWLALAADQGHPDAMHYLSKLYIQGNGIPKNDSLGLMWLAKAASLGHLIAGEQITALSRLGKA
;
A
#
# COMPACT_ATOMS: atom_id res chain seq x y z
N MET A 1 8.24 22.77 8.80
CA MET A 1 7.02 22.18 9.35
C MET A 1 7.14 20.68 9.40
N SER A 2 6.80 20.08 10.54
CA SER A 2 6.78 18.64 10.67
C SER A 2 5.55 18.07 9.96
N ARG A 3 5.76 16.98 9.21
CA ARG A 3 4.71 16.28 8.51
C ARG A 3 4.19 15.14 9.39
N ALA A 4 2.95 14.75 9.20
CA ALA A 4 2.33 13.70 10.00
C ALA A 4 1.70 12.63 9.12
N ILE A 5 1.75 11.39 9.60
CA ILE A 5 1.04 10.26 9.00
C ILE A 5 0.25 9.52 10.06
N ASN A 6 -0.81 8.83 9.65
CA ASN A 6 -1.62 8.08 10.59
C ASN A 6 -0.90 6.81 11.08
N LEU A 7 -1.44 6.23 12.14
CA LEU A 7 -0.86 5.05 12.80
C LEU A 7 -0.73 3.84 11.85
N GLU A 8 -1.73 3.60 11.00
CA GLU A 8 -1.71 2.49 10.03
C GLU A 8 -0.57 2.65 9.03
N ALA A 9 -0.42 3.86 8.47
CA ALA A 9 0.67 4.16 7.56
C ALA A 9 2.03 4.02 8.25
N ALA A 10 2.14 4.53 9.49
CA ALA A 10 3.38 4.42 10.27
C ALA A 10 3.77 2.96 10.50
N ALA A 11 2.82 2.10 10.87
CA ALA A 11 3.07 0.68 11.06
C ALA A 11 3.55 0.02 9.75
N SER A 12 2.96 0.40 8.63
CA SER A 12 3.30 -0.13 7.31
C SER A 12 4.74 0.20 6.91
N VAL A 13 5.13 1.47 6.94
CA VAL A 13 6.43 1.92 6.42
C VAL A 13 7.61 1.60 7.35
N THR A 14 7.35 1.33 8.62
CA THR A 14 8.37 0.94 9.60
C THR A 14 8.40 -0.57 9.86
N GLN A 15 7.33 -1.28 9.53
CA GLN A 15 7.06 -2.66 9.94
C GLN A 15 7.07 -2.86 11.47
N LEU A 16 6.90 -1.78 12.22
CA LEU A 16 6.67 -1.85 13.66
C LEU A 16 5.19 -2.14 13.94
N SER A 17 4.94 -2.92 14.99
CA SER A 17 3.55 -3.18 15.40
C SER A 17 2.91 -1.91 15.96
N LYS A 18 1.59 -1.83 15.89
CA LYS A 18 0.83 -0.72 16.52
C LYS A 18 1.13 -0.63 18.01
N ARG A 19 1.27 -1.77 18.68
CA ARG A 19 1.63 -1.84 20.11
C ARG A 19 2.97 -1.16 20.37
N THR A 20 3.97 -1.43 19.54
CA THR A 20 5.29 -0.79 19.65
C THR A 20 5.18 0.72 19.43
N LEU A 21 4.42 1.15 18.43
CA LEU A 21 4.21 2.57 18.15
C LEU A 21 3.50 3.27 19.30
N TRP A 22 2.47 2.68 19.89
CA TRP A 22 1.78 3.22 21.05
C TRP A 22 2.70 3.34 22.26
N ARG A 23 3.54 2.33 22.50
CA ARG A 23 4.54 2.39 23.56
C ARG A 23 5.51 3.56 23.36
N ARG A 24 6.03 3.73 22.14
CA ARG A 24 6.96 4.83 21.82
C ARG A 24 6.29 6.19 21.94
N LEU A 25 5.02 6.30 21.58
CA LEU A 25 4.24 7.53 21.80
C LEU A 25 4.13 7.85 23.30
N SER A 26 3.82 6.87 24.13
CA SER A 26 3.67 7.06 25.57
C SER A 26 4.99 7.37 26.26
N GLU A 27 6.10 6.86 25.75
CA GLU A 27 7.46 7.11 26.27
C GLU A 27 8.08 8.38 25.71
N GLY A 28 7.41 9.08 24.80
CA GLY A 28 7.92 10.31 24.20
C GLY A 28 9.03 10.12 23.17
N GLN A 29 9.24 8.91 22.68
CA GLN A 29 10.26 8.61 21.66
C GLN A 29 9.85 9.06 20.27
N ILE A 30 8.56 9.10 20.01
CA ILE A 30 7.96 9.67 18.81
C ILE A 30 6.83 10.61 19.23
N THR A 31 6.52 11.59 18.39
CA THR A 31 5.62 12.68 18.74
C THR A 31 4.24 12.49 18.09
N ARG A 32 3.19 12.58 18.93
CA ARG A 32 1.81 12.61 18.47
C ARG A 32 1.43 14.04 18.07
N GLN A 33 0.75 14.14 16.92
CA GLN A 33 0.15 15.40 16.48
C GLN A 33 -1.37 15.35 16.66
N ALA A 34 -2.05 16.45 16.39
CA ALA A 34 -3.51 16.51 16.45
C ALA A 34 -4.10 15.44 15.51
N ASN A 35 -5.18 14.79 15.94
CA ASN A 35 -5.88 13.83 15.11
C ASN A 35 -6.34 14.51 13.81
N ASP A 36 -6.42 13.73 12.73
CA ASP A 36 -6.95 14.23 11.47
C ASP A 36 -8.48 14.38 11.52
N GLU A 37 -9.07 14.82 10.42
CA GLU A 37 -10.51 15.05 10.32
C GLU A 37 -11.35 13.78 10.55
N GLU A 38 -10.74 12.60 10.31
CA GLU A 38 -11.39 11.31 10.53
C GLU A 38 -11.16 10.77 11.96
N GLY A 39 -10.49 11.54 12.82
CA GLY A 39 -10.18 11.14 14.19
C GLY A 39 -9.03 10.17 14.33
N ARG A 40 -8.24 9.97 13.27
CA ARG A 40 -7.10 9.02 13.32
C ARG A 40 -5.92 9.64 14.08
N THR A 41 -5.20 8.79 14.82
CA THR A 41 -3.98 9.19 15.50
C THR A 41 -2.87 9.49 14.49
N MET A 42 -2.31 10.69 14.58
CA MET A 42 -1.26 11.17 13.69
C MET A 42 0.08 11.23 14.41
N ILE A 43 1.13 10.78 13.72
CA ILE A 43 2.50 10.72 14.24
C ILE A 43 3.39 11.59 13.37
N THR A 44 4.30 12.33 13.99
CA THR A 44 5.31 13.11 13.27
C THR A 44 6.17 12.17 12.40
N PHE A 45 6.11 12.36 11.10
CA PHE A 45 6.81 11.49 10.16
C PHE A 45 8.32 11.52 10.34
N GLU A 46 8.88 12.68 10.60
CA GLU A 46 10.33 12.87 10.78
C GLU A 46 10.89 12.00 11.91
N ASP A 47 10.09 11.74 12.95
CA ASP A 47 10.48 10.84 14.05
C ASP A 47 10.55 9.38 13.62
N LEU A 48 9.89 9.01 12.52
CA LEU A 48 9.85 7.64 12.00
C LEU A 48 10.97 7.36 10.99
N VAL A 49 11.62 8.40 10.46
CA VAL A 49 12.63 8.25 9.41
C VAL A 49 13.75 7.26 9.78
N PRO A 50 14.31 7.28 11.01
CA PRO A 50 15.32 6.28 11.38
C PRO A 50 14.82 4.84 11.42
N GLU A 51 13.51 4.64 11.47
CA GLU A 51 12.86 3.33 11.59
C GLU A 51 12.23 2.84 10.28
N LEU A 52 12.39 3.57 9.18
CA LEU A 52 11.86 3.14 7.89
C LEU A 52 12.45 1.78 7.50
N CYS A 53 11.61 0.86 7.05
CA CYS A 53 12.03 -0.51 6.80
C CYS A 53 12.82 -0.69 5.49
N ILE A 54 12.89 0.36 4.66
CA ILE A 54 13.75 0.42 3.48
C ILE A 54 14.43 1.79 3.40
N PRO A 55 15.59 1.90 2.73
CA PRO A 55 16.20 3.22 2.49
C PRO A 55 15.30 4.09 1.61
N MET A 56 15.09 5.33 2.02
CA MET A 56 14.25 6.29 1.30
C MET A 56 14.92 7.65 1.24
N GLY A 57 14.91 8.25 0.05
CA GLY A 57 15.34 9.63 -0.16
C GLY A 57 14.19 10.62 0.06
N GLN A 58 14.47 11.90 -0.13
CA GLN A 58 13.49 12.98 0.10
C GLN A 58 12.23 12.83 -0.78
N GLU A 59 12.41 12.43 -2.03
CA GLU A 59 11.27 12.22 -2.93
C GLU A 59 10.36 11.08 -2.44
N ASP A 60 10.96 10.03 -1.90
CA ASP A 60 10.21 8.90 -1.33
C ASP A 60 9.47 9.31 -0.06
N HIS A 61 10.04 10.21 0.74
CA HIS A 61 9.36 10.76 1.92
C HIS A 61 8.09 11.52 1.51
N ASP A 62 8.17 12.35 0.48
CA ASP A 62 7.01 13.07 -0.04
C ASP A 62 5.93 12.09 -0.54
N LEU A 63 6.35 11.02 -1.20
CA LEU A 63 5.46 9.96 -1.66
C LEU A 63 4.72 9.29 -0.50
N VAL A 64 5.42 8.99 0.61
CA VAL A 64 4.80 8.42 1.82
C VAL A 64 3.71 9.36 2.35
N ILE A 65 4.00 10.66 2.42
CA ILE A 65 3.02 11.65 2.92
C ILE A 65 1.78 11.70 2.04
N GLU A 66 1.95 11.75 0.73
CA GLU A 66 0.84 11.78 -0.22
C GLU A 66 0.00 10.50 -0.16
N ALA A 67 0.66 9.35 -0.10
CA ALA A 67 -0.01 8.04 0.02
C ALA A 67 -0.79 7.94 1.34
N ALA A 68 -0.18 8.35 2.45
CA ALA A 68 -0.83 8.33 3.75
C ALA A 68 -2.02 9.29 3.83
N ALA A 69 -1.98 10.38 3.07
CA ALA A 69 -3.10 11.33 2.96
C ALA A 69 -4.27 10.79 2.11
N GLY A 70 -4.09 9.68 1.42
CA GLY A 70 -5.17 9.00 0.70
C GLY A 70 -5.07 9.01 -0.82
N ASP A 71 -4.03 9.57 -1.41
CA ASP A 71 -3.87 9.61 -2.86
C ASP A 71 -3.61 8.21 -3.43
N ALA A 72 -4.54 7.70 -4.24
CA ALA A 72 -4.47 6.35 -4.78
C ALA A 72 -3.28 6.13 -5.72
N GLY A 73 -2.93 7.13 -6.52
CA GLY A 73 -1.74 7.07 -7.39
C GLY A 73 -0.46 6.97 -6.57
N ALA A 74 -0.34 7.82 -5.53
CA ALA A 74 0.82 7.79 -4.63
C ALA A 74 0.89 6.46 -3.86
N GLN A 75 -0.24 5.92 -3.42
CA GLN A 75 -0.30 4.60 -2.77
C GLN A 75 0.21 3.50 -3.70
N THR A 76 -0.17 3.54 -4.96
CA THR A 76 0.29 2.57 -5.97
C THR A 76 1.80 2.70 -6.19
N ASP A 77 2.30 3.91 -6.37
CA ASP A 77 3.74 4.16 -6.58
C ASP A 77 4.55 3.73 -5.36
N LEU A 78 4.07 4.03 -4.15
CA LEU A 78 4.72 3.62 -2.91
C LEU A 78 4.74 2.09 -2.78
N ALA A 79 3.64 1.43 -3.15
CA ALA A 79 3.58 -0.03 -3.15
C ALA A 79 4.64 -0.64 -4.07
N LEU A 80 4.81 -0.09 -5.27
CA LEU A 80 5.83 -0.57 -6.20
C LEU A 80 7.24 -0.42 -5.64
N LEU A 81 7.50 0.68 -4.93
CA LEU A 81 8.78 0.91 -4.27
C LEU A 81 9.06 -0.20 -3.24
N PHE A 82 8.08 -0.56 -2.41
CA PHE A 82 8.22 -1.65 -1.43
C PHE A 82 8.35 -3.02 -2.09
N LEU A 83 7.61 -3.28 -3.17
CA LEU A 83 7.73 -4.53 -3.92
C LEU A 83 9.14 -4.70 -4.50
N ASP A 84 9.69 -3.64 -5.10
CA ASP A 84 11.04 -3.64 -5.64
C ASP A 84 12.10 -3.87 -4.56
N ALA A 85 11.82 -3.42 -3.34
CA ALA A 85 12.70 -3.59 -2.19
C ALA A 85 12.53 -4.95 -1.49
N GLY A 86 11.71 -5.85 -2.03
CA GLY A 86 11.49 -7.18 -1.45
C GLY A 86 10.58 -7.18 -0.23
N LYS A 87 9.66 -6.23 -0.15
CA LYS A 87 8.68 -6.10 0.95
C LYS A 87 7.24 -6.28 0.43
N PRO A 88 6.88 -7.50 -0.05
CA PRO A 88 5.57 -7.71 -0.68
C PRO A 88 4.38 -7.50 0.26
N GLY A 89 4.51 -7.79 1.55
CA GLY A 89 3.46 -7.53 2.52
C GLY A 89 3.14 -6.04 2.67
N VAL A 90 4.15 -5.20 2.66
CA VAL A 90 3.96 -3.74 2.70
C VAL A 90 3.37 -3.24 1.38
N GLY A 91 3.88 -3.75 0.26
CA GLY A 91 3.31 -3.45 -1.06
C GLY A 91 1.83 -3.82 -1.15
N GLN A 92 1.46 -5.00 -0.65
CA GLN A 92 0.06 -5.45 -0.60
C GLN A 92 -0.83 -4.47 0.18
N PHE A 93 -0.36 -4.00 1.32
CA PHE A 93 -1.10 -3.03 2.15
C PHE A 93 -1.46 -1.78 1.35
N TRP A 94 -0.48 -1.17 0.69
CA TRP A 94 -0.70 0.06 -0.07
C TRP A 94 -1.52 -0.17 -1.35
N LEU A 95 -1.29 -1.28 -2.05
CA LEU A 95 -2.10 -1.63 -3.23
C LEU A 95 -3.55 -1.86 -2.85
N ALA A 96 -3.83 -2.51 -1.72
CA ALA A 96 -5.19 -2.74 -1.26
C ALA A 96 -5.93 -1.42 -0.99
N LEU A 97 -5.26 -0.45 -0.36
CA LEU A 97 -5.85 0.88 -0.14
C LEU A 97 -6.21 1.58 -1.46
N ALA A 98 -5.30 1.55 -2.43
CA ALA A 98 -5.54 2.17 -3.73
C ALA A 98 -6.61 1.43 -4.54
N ALA A 99 -6.60 0.10 -4.50
CA ALA A 99 -7.59 -0.74 -5.18
C ALA A 99 -9.00 -0.51 -4.63
N ASP A 100 -9.12 -0.37 -3.30
CA ASP A 100 -10.41 -0.08 -2.65
C ASP A 100 -10.97 1.28 -3.05
N GLN A 101 -10.14 2.21 -3.49
CA GLN A 101 -10.55 3.50 -4.05
C GLN A 101 -10.94 3.42 -5.53
N GLY A 102 -10.82 2.26 -6.15
CA GLY A 102 -11.15 2.08 -7.56
C GLY A 102 -10.01 2.36 -8.54
N HIS A 103 -8.77 2.32 -8.08
CA HIS A 103 -7.59 2.59 -8.94
C HIS A 103 -7.22 1.33 -9.74
N PRO A 104 -7.41 1.35 -11.09
CA PRO A 104 -7.25 0.13 -11.90
C PRO A 104 -5.83 -0.45 -11.90
N ASP A 105 -4.81 0.39 -11.93
CA ASP A 105 -3.42 -0.08 -11.89
C ASP A 105 -3.12 -0.84 -10.60
N ALA A 106 -3.58 -0.31 -9.45
CA ALA A 106 -3.42 -0.98 -8.17
C ALA A 106 -4.13 -2.33 -8.14
N MET A 107 -5.33 -2.41 -8.70
CA MET A 107 -6.08 -3.67 -8.81
C MET A 107 -5.31 -4.70 -9.64
N HIS A 108 -4.71 -4.28 -10.75
CA HIS A 108 -3.91 -5.15 -11.61
C HIS A 108 -2.66 -5.68 -10.86
N TYR A 109 -1.91 -4.80 -10.20
CA TYR A 109 -0.75 -5.22 -9.42
C TYR A 109 -1.13 -6.14 -8.26
N LEU A 110 -2.24 -5.84 -7.58
CA LEU A 110 -2.74 -6.67 -6.49
C LEU A 110 -3.14 -8.07 -6.98
N SER A 111 -3.77 -8.14 -8.17
CA SER A 111 -4.10 -9.43 -8.79
C SER A 111 -2.86 -10.27 -9.04
N LYS A 112 -1.78 -9.66 -9.52
CA LYS A 112 -0.50 -10.35 -9.76
C LYS A 112 0.08 -10.92 -8.47
N LEU A 113 0.05 -10.15 -7.38
CA LEU A 113 0.54 -10.62 -6.08
C LEU A 113 -0.20 -11.86 -5.61
N TYR A 114 -1.52 -11.86 -5.69
CA TYR A 114 -2.34 -13.01 -5.27
C TYR A 114 -2.11 -14.23 -6.16
N ILE A 115 -1.99 -14.04 -7.46
CA ILE A 115 -1.81 -15.15 -8.41
C ILE A 115 -0.41 -15.76 -8.28
N GLN A 116 0.61 -14.94 -8.10
CA GLN A 116 2.00 -15.40 -7.97
C GLN A 116 2.29 -16.03 -6.61
N GLY A 117 1.70 -15.52 -5.53
CA GLY A 117 1.92 -16.03 -4.18
C GLY A 117 3.33 -15.85 -3.65
N ASN A 118 4.09 -14.88 -4.17
CA ASN A 118 5.47 -14.63 -3.75
C ASN A 118 5.50 -13.65 -2.57
N GLY A 119 5.75 -14.18 -1.38
CA GLY A 119 5.84 -13.38 -0.16
C GLY A 119 4.50 -13.02 0.48
N ILE A 120 3.39 -13.34 -0.18
CA ILE A 120 2.04 -13.31 0.38
C ILE A 120 1.33 -14.63 0.04
N PRO A 121 0.29 -15.04 0.80
CA PRO A 121 -0.43 -16.26 0.49
C PRO A 121 -1.07 -16.21 -0.90
N LYS A 122 -0.82 -17.24 -1.70
CA LYS A 122 -1.43 -17.39 -3.03
C LYS A 122 -2.95 -17.49 -2.91
N ASN A 123 -3.67 -16.73 -3.73
CA ASN A 123 -5.14 -16.78 -3.78
C ASN A 123 -5.62 -16.43 -5.20
N ASP A 124 -5.82 -17.47 -6.01
CA ASP A 124 -6.23 -17.31 -7.40
C ASP A 124 -7.61 -16.65 -7.51
N SER A 125 -8.54 -16.98 -6.62
CA SER A 125 -9.89 -16.39 -6.64
C SER A 125 -9.88 -14.89 -6.43
N LEU A 126 -9.14 -14.41 -5.43
CA LEU A 126 -8.97 -12.97 -5.20
C LEU A 126 -8.21 -12.31 -6.35
N GLY A 127 -7.17 -12.98 -6.84
CA GLY A 127 -6.39 -12.47 -7.98
C GLY A 127 -7.28 -12.27 -9.20
N LEU A 128 -8.10 -13.25 -9.56
CA LEU A 128 -9.01 -13.15 -10.69
C LEU A 128 -10.11 -12.09 -10.46
N MET A 129 -10.60 -11.96 -9.23
CA MET A 129 -11.58 -10.93 -8.91
C MET A 129 -11.02 -9.52 -9.17
N TRP A 130 -9.82 -9.24 -8.67
CA TRP A 130 -9.19 -7.94 -8.88
C TRP A 130 -8.84 -7.70 -10.34
N LEU A 131 -8.40 -8.73 -11.04
CA LEU A 131 -8.11 -8.65 -12.48
C LEU A 131 -9.36 -8.28 -13.27
N ALA A 132 -10.48 -8.93 -12.99
CA ALA A 132 -11.77 -8.65 -13.64
C ALA A 132 -12.25 -7.23 -13.35
N LYS A 133 -12.09 -6.76 -12.12
CA LYS A 133 -12.44 -5.37 -11.73
C LYS A 133 -11.58 -4.36 -12.49
N ALA A 134 -10.28 -4.57 -12.57
CA ALA A 134 -9.38 -3.69 -13.32
C ALA A 134 -9.79 -3.63 -14.79
N ALA A 135 -10.08 -4.78 -15.39
CA ALA A 135 -10.54 -4.87 -16.77
C ALA A 135 -11.86 -4.09 -16.98
N SER A 136 -12.80 -4.23 -16.07
CA SER A 136 -14.09 -3.53 -16.13
C SER A 136 -13.97 -2.02 -16.06
N LEU A 137 -12.88 -1.53 -15.45
CA LEU A 137 -12.57 -0.11 -15.33
C LEU A 137 -11.65 0.40 -16.46
N GLY A 138 -11.45 -0.42 -17.49
CA GLY A 138 -10.71 -0.03 -18.68
C GLY A 138 -9.21 -0.26 -18.63
N HIS A 139 -8.70 -0.99 -17.65
CA HIS A 139 -7.27 -1.33 -17.60
C HIS A 139 -6.93 -2.25 -18.77
N LEU A 140 -6.11 -1.77 -19.70
CA LEU A 140 -5.88 -2.43 -20.99
C LEU A 140 -5.27 -3.82 -20.84
N ILE A 141 -4.21 -3.95 -20.08
CA ILE A 141 -3.51 -5.23 -19.87
C ILE A 141 -4.43 -6.25 -19.17
N ALA A 142 -5.15 -5.82 -18.14
CA ALA A 142 -6.09 -6.67 -17.43
C ALA A 142 -7.21 -7.14 -18.37
N GLY A 143 -7.70 -6.26 -19.24
CA GLY A 143 -8.70 -6.60 -20.24
C GLY A 143 -8.21 -7.68 -21.20
N GLU A 144 -6.99 -7.57 -21.69
CA GLU A 144 -6.37 -8.58 -22.56
C GLU A 144 -6.19 -9.92 -21.84
N GLN A 145 -5.77 -9.90 -20.58
CA GLN A 145 -5.60 -11.11 -19.76
C GLN A 145 -6.93 -11.82 -19.51
N ILE A 146 -8.00 -11.08 -19.18
CA ILE A 146 -9.34 -11.65 -19.00
C ILE A 146 -9.86 -12.24 -20.30
N THR A 147 -9.65 -11.56 -21.42
CA THR A 147 -10.05 -12.08 -22.73
C THR A 147 -9.34 -13.39 -23.05
N ALA A 148 -8.03 -13.47 -22.80
CA ALA A 148 -7.24 -14.68 -23.01
C ALA A 148 -7.75 -15.86 -22.16
N LEU A 149 -8.05 -15.61 -20.88
CA LEU A 149 -8.60 -16.62 -19.98
C LEU A 149 -9.97 -17.11 -20.43
N SER A 150 -10.83 -16.20 -20.91
CA SER A 150 -12.16 -16.56 -21.45
C SER A 150 -12.06 -17.47 -22.68
N ARG A 151 -11.06 -17.23 -23.55
CA ARG A 151 -10.82 -18.08 -24.73
C ARG A 151 -10.37 -19.48 -24.33
N LEU A 152 -9.52 -19.61 -23.31
CA LEU A 152 -9.08 -20.90 -22.80
C LEU A 152 -10.24 -21.71 -22.21
N GLY A 153 -11.18 -21.03 -21.53
CA GLY A 153 -12.36 -21.68 -20.95
C GLY A 153 -13.38 -22.17 -21.95
N LYS A 154 -13.25 -21.79 -23.22
CA LYS A 154 -14.15 -22.20 -24.32
C LYS A 154 -13.62 -23.37 -25.15
N ALA A 155 -12.45 -23.85 -24.85
CA ALA A 155 -11.83 -24.95 -25.57
C ALA A 155 -12.49 -26.30 -25.25
#